data_3ea8187ebc0be8701d1550686e48107f
#
_entry.id   3ea8187ebc0be8701d1550686e48107f
#
_cell.length_a   1.000
_cell.length_b   1.000
_cell.length_c   1.000
_cell.angle_alpha   90.00
_cell.angle_beta   90.00
_cell.angle_gamma   90.00
#
_symmetry.space_group_name_H-M   'P 1'
#
loop_
_entity.id
_entity.type
_entity.pdbx_description
1 polymer ?
#
loop_
_entity_poly.entity_id
_entity_poly.type
_entity_poly.pdbx_seq_one_letter_code
_entity_poly.pdbx_strand_id
1 'polypeptide(L)'
;LWIGRVVGGGGTAGPTVHDSMTWRVAGSLTGDFNDDWGWDVGFQRSRNEFFVGAEDTVKDRLYSALTGFGGPDCDPVTGAPGVGDCRWFNPFGSSLTGTGTVNTPELIDHIQGPYTIDANTRLTTFDGVVTGNFGALPGGPAGIAVGAQVREEETHSDYSELANQDAFMFVVGNPDFASSRNVTAAFVELLLPVSEQLDLQLAARTEDYGSGVDSTDPKLTALWRPTESFALRASVGTSFRAPSIFQAFGTQTTLEELTDPLVPGATQFLPVRTRPNLSGKTLRPETADVANLGFTYSPGDNLELGVDYWSFDYTDVIIQQNPQALLDAAVAGDAAAARQIERGPTGGLLRVNSFYDNASSLRTDGLDFSIAYTMELATGTLRLGAQATAVSTYDLADPQAGVIDGAGRRNFANFATSVPELRGNVFMNWQRDIHGVNVYVHHIDSYLDDGQPGSLRPIGSHATVDAQYNLALERFAGVTLSFGGFNLTGEDPPPVATNGGFDSKVHDPRGRLLYARASVSF
;
A
#
# COMPACT_ATOMS: atom_id res chain seq x y z
N LEU A 1 7.29 32.87 18.27
CA LEU A 1 6.78 31.56 17.86
C LEU A 1 7.73 30.49 18.39
N TRP A 2 7.25 29.58 19.21
CA TRP A 2 8.01 28.39 19.62
C TRP A 2 7.69 27.25 18.65
N ILE A 3 8.72 26.67 18.06
CA ILE A 3 8.63 25.47 17.22
C ILE A 3 9.56 24.45 17.85
N GLY A 4 8.99 23.38 18.39
CA GLY A 4 9.75 22.35 19.05
C GLY A 4 8.88 21.19 19.49
N ARG A 5 9.52 20.14 19.97
CA ARG A 5 8.88 18.95 20.48
C ARG A 5 9.23 18.79 21.97
N VAL A 6 8.28 18.44 22.80
CA VAL A 6 8.57 17.99 24.15
C VAL A 6 9.25 16.62 24.04
N VAL A 7 10.40 16.49 24.68
CA VAL A 7 11.19 15.24 24.71
C VAL A 7 11.33 14.76 26.15
N GLY A 8 11.57 13.47 26.34
CA GLY A 8 11.71 12.84 27.65
C GLY A 8 12.82 13.44 28.51
N GLY A 9 12.87 13.10 29.78
CA GLY A 9 13.76 13.68 30.77
C GLY A 9 15.27 13.63 30.45
N GLY A 10 15.69 12.74 29.56
CA GLY A 10 17.05 12.69 29.02
C GLY A 10 17.29 13.54 27.77
N GLY A 11 16.31 14.32 27.33
CA GLY A 11 16.40 15.12 26.11
C GLY A 11 16.22 14.32 24.80
N THR A 12 15.87 13.05 24.90
CA THR A 12 15.61 12.17 23.76
C THR A 12 14.12 11.84 23.67
N ALA A 13 13.58 11.80 22.46
CA ALA A 13 12.25 11.26 22.24
C ALA A 13 12.25 9.77 22.61
N GLY A 14 11.20 9.29 23.28
CA GLY A 14 11.01 7.87 23.53
C GLY A 14 10.97 7.08 22.20
N PRO A 15 11.45 5.84 22.18
CA PRO A 15 11.37 5.00 21.00
C PRO A 15 9.91 4.67 20.69
N THR A 16 9.56 4.64 19.40
CA THR A 16 8.31 3.99 18.98
C THR A 16 8.59 2.50 18.81
N VAL A 17 7.81 1.68 19.49
CA VAL A 17 7.90 0.22 19.39
C VAL A 17 6.83 -0.24 18.41
N HIS A 18 7.22 -1.07 17.44
CA HIS A 18 6.33 -1.77 16.55
C HIS A 18 6.56 -3.27 16.72
N ASP A 19 5.51 -3.99 17.02
CA ASP A 19 5.54 -5.45 17.08
C ASP A 19 4.47 -6.01 16.15
N SER A 20 4.81 -7.04 15.39
CA SER A 20 3.87 -7.68 14.48
C SER A 20 4.11 -9.18 14.44
N MET A 21 3.06 -9.94 14.69
CA MET A 21 3.07 -11.38 14.62
C MET A 21 1.98 -11.88 13.67
N THR A 22 2.37 -12.74 12.74
CA THR A 22 1.45 -13.39 11.82
C THR A 22 1.59 -14.91 11.93
N TRP A 23 0.46 -15.60 12.07
CA TRP A 23 0.40 -17.04 11.93
C TRP A 23 -0.67 -17.47 10.93
N ARG A 24 -0.46 -18.61 10.31
CA ARG A 24 -1.38 -19.23 9.36
C ARG A 24 -1.37 -20.74 9.55
N VAL A 25 -2.57 -21.33 9.59
CA VAL A 25 -2.78 -22.75 9.48
C VAL A 25 -3.63 -23.01 8.25
N ALA A 26 -3.21 -23.92 7.40
CA ALA A 26 -3.95 -24.33 6.21
C ALA A 26 -3.83 -25.84 6.02
N GLY A 27 -4.86 -26.44 5.46
CA GLY A 27 -4.89 -27.84 5.09
C GLY A 27 -5.86 -28.04 3.93
N SER A 28 -5.58 -29.01 3.09
CA SER A 28 -6.47 -29.43 2.01
C SER A 28 -6.54 -30.94 1.90
N LEU A 29 -7.64 -31.41 1.36
CA LEU A 29 -7.87 -32.78 0.95
C LEU A 29 -8.23 -32.79 -0.52
N THR A 30 -7.54 -33.65 -1.29
CA THR A 30 -7.79 -33.87 -2.71
C THR A 30 -8.15 -35.33 -2.95
N GLY A 31 -8.94 -35.59 -3.97
CA GLY A 31 -9.29 -36.94 -4.36
C GLY A 31 -9.93 -36.97 -5.74
N ASP A 32 -10.01 -38.19 -6.29
CA ASP A 32 -10.60 -38.42 -7.60
C ASP A 32 -11.92 -39.17 -7.44
N PHE A 33 -12.94 -38.77 -8.20
CA PHE A 33 -14.17 -39.54 -8.33
C PHE A 33 -13.98 -40.69 -9.35
N ASN A 34 -13.20 -40.40 -10.41
CA ASN A 34 -12.80 -41.32 -11.47
C ASN A 34 -11.61 -40.70 -12.22
N ASP A 35 -11.20 -41.33 -13.34
CA ASP A 35 -10.03 -40.92 -14.13
C ASP A 35 -10.17 -39.49 -14.75
N ASP A 36 -11.39 -38.98 -14.91
CA ASP A 36 -11.67 -37.69 -15.53
C ASP A 36 -12.08 -36.60 -14.54
N TRP A 37 -12.46 -36.96 -13.31
CA TRP A 37 -13.04 -36.01 -12.35
C TRP A 37 -12.37 -36.11 -10.98
N GLY A 38 -11.92 -34.95 -10.49
CA GLY A 38 -11.33 -34.78 -9.17
C GLY A 38 -12.01 -33.70 -8.35
N TRP A 39 -11.66 -33.65 -7.07
CA TRP A 39 -12.11 -32.66 -6.13
C TRP A 39 -10.99 -32.21 -5.21
N ASP A 40 -11.09 -30.97 -4.76
CA ASP A 40 -10.26 -30.38 -3.72
C ASP A 40 -11.15 -29.65 -2.71
N VAL A 41 -10.88 -29.82 -1.41
CA VAL A 41 -11.49 -29.02 -0.37
C VAL A 41 -10.41 -28.46 0.53
N GLY A 42 -10.49 -27.16 0.80
CA GLY A 42 -9.50 -26.41 1.52
C GLY A 42 -10.06 -25.74 2.78
N PHE A 43 -9.20 -25.61 3.77
CA PHE A 43 -9.42 -24.80 4.96
C PHE A 43 -8.20 -23.96 5.24
N GLN A 44 -8.41 -22.69 5.57
CA GLN A 44 -7.36 -21.80 6.04
C GLN A 44 -7.86 -20.94 7.18
N ARG A 45 -6.99 -20.74 8.18
CA ARG A 45 -7.16 -19.69 9.19
C ARG A 45 -5.85 -18.96 9.39
N SER A 46 -5.90 -17.63 9.36
CA SER A 46 -4.76 -16.76 9.63
C SER A 46 -5.15 -15.63 10.57
N ARG A 47 -4.17 -15.14 11.32
CA ARG A 47 -4.30 -13.96 12.15
C ARG A 47 -3.01 -13.15 12.08
N ASN A 48 -3.14 -11.84 11.90
CA ASN A 48 -2.08 -10.87 12.12
C ASN A 48 -2.41 -10.08 13.38
N GLU A 49 -1.44 -9.95 14.26
CA GLU A 49 -1.47 -9.11 15.45
C GLU A 49 -0.45 -7.99 15.25
N PHE A 50 -0.82 -6.80 15.59
CA PHE A 50 0.01 -5.61 15.42
C PHE A 50 -0.12 -4.71 16.64
N PHE A 51 1.02 -4.34 17.22
CA PHE A 51 1.11 -3.43 18.34
C PHE A 51 1.98 -2.24 18.00
N VAL A 52 1.53 -1.05 18.36
CA VAL A 52 2.34 0.18 18.38
C VAL A 52 2.33 0.75 19.77
N GLY A 53 3.52 1.08 20.28
CA GLY A 53 3.68 1.79 21.55
C GLY A 53 4.61 2.98 21.35
N ALA A 54 4.16 4.16 21.75
CA ALA A 54 4.90 5.40 21.73
C ALA A 54 4.48 6.31 22.90
N GLU A 55 5.21 7.38 23.10
CA GLU A 55 4.78 8.48 23.96
C GLU A 55 4.63 9.76 23.15
N ASP A 56 3.62 10.54 23.45
CA ASP A 56 3.43 11.85 22.86
C ASP A 56 2.91 12.88 23.87
N THR A 57 3.01 14.14 23.49
CA THR A 57 2.60 15.26 24.30
C THR A 57 1.08 15.37 24.39
N VAL A 58 0.55 15.36 25.61
CA VAL A 58 -0.88 15.57 25.89
C VAL A 58 -1.18 17.07 25.90
N LYS A 59 -2.06 17.53 25.00
CA LYS A 59 -2.35 18.95 24.75
C LYS A 59 -2.71 19.73 26.01
N ASP A 60 -3.70 19.25 26.74
CA ASP A 60 -4.23 19.98 27.92
C ASP A 60 -3.19 20.07 29.02
N ARG A 61 -2.38 19.03 29.22
CA ARG A 61 -1.29 19.04 30.20
C ARG A 61 -0.19 20.02 29.82
N LEU A 62 0.18 20.09 28.52
CA LEU A 62 1.14 21.07 28.02
C LEU A 62 0.60 22.50 28.18
N TYR A 63 -0.66 22.76 27.78
CA TYR A 63 -1.27 24.08 27.90
C TYR A 63 -1.37 24.53 29.36
N SER A 64 -1.75 23.64 30.28
CA SER A 64 -1.73 23.92 31.73
C SER A 64 -0.31 24.25 32.19
N ALA A 65 0.70 23.51 31.77
CA ALA A 65 2.08 23.76 32.13
C ALA A 65 2.64 25.07 31.54
N LEU A 66 2.22 25.46 30.35
CA LEU A 66 2.57 26.73 29.71
C LEU A 66 1.98 27.93 30.46
N THR A 67 0.90 27.73 31.21
CA THR A 67 0.26 28.76 32.05
C THR A 67 0.63 28.67 33.53
N GLY A 68 1.57 27.80 33.87
CA GLY A 68 2.12 27.64 35.22
C GLY A 68 1.40 26.64 36.11
N PHE A 69 0.45 25.87 35.53
CA PHE A 69 -0.31 24.84 36.23
C PHE A 69 0.09 23.41 35.80
N GLY A 70 1.36 23.20 35.43
CA GLY A 70 1.88 21.88 35.12
C GLY A 70 2.27 21.09 36.37
N GLY A 71 2.20 19.78 36.29
CA GLY A 71 2.59 18.84 37.34
C GLY A 71 1.46 17.88 37.71
N PRO A 72 1.79 16.66 38.12
CA PRO A 72 0.77 15.64 38.45
C PRO A 72 -0.11 15.98 39.63
N ASP A 73 0.42 16.73 40.60
CA ASP A 73 -0.25 17.10 41.86
C ASP A 73 -0.75 18.55 41.86
N CYS A 74 -0.65 19.27 40.74
CA CYS A 74 -1.12 20.64 40.60
C CYS A 74 -2.65 20.70 40.49
N ASP A 75 -3.30 21.37 41.43
CA ASP A 75 -4.73 21.70 41.32
C ASP A 75 -4.89 23.11 40.71
N PRO A 76 -5.36 23.24 39.46
CA PRO A 76 -5.51 24.57 38.83
C PRO A 76 -6.63 25.42 39.43
N VAL A 77 -7.51 24.85 40.27
CA VAL A 77 -8.62 25.56 40.89
C VAL A 77 -8.18 26.26 42.19
N THR A 78 -7.35 25.59 42.98
CA THR A 78 -6.90 26.09 44.30
C THR A 78 -5.44 26.55 44.31
N GLY A 79 -4.66 26.14 43.33
CA GLY A 79 -3.24 26.48 43.18
C GLY A 79 -2.99 27.85 42.57
N ALA A 80 -1.75 28.28 42.60
CA ALA A 80 -1.27 29.48 41.92
C ALA A 80 -0.18 29.13 40.90
N PRO A 81 -0.09 29.85 39.76
CA PRO A 81 0.88 29.56 38.71
C PRO A 81 2.32 29.51 39.21
N GLY A 82 2.99 28.39 39.05
CA GLY A 82 4.39 28.18 39.42
C GLY A 82 4.65 28.10 40.93
N VAL A 83 3.64 27.88 41.77
CA VAL A 83 3.75 27.85 43.24
C VAL A 83 3.36 26.46 43.76
N GLY A 84 4.15 25.94 44.72
CA GLY A 84 3.90 24.63 45.32
C GLY A 84 4.11 23.50 44.32
N ASP A 85 3.08 22.70 44.08
CA ASP A 85 3.10 21.58 43.15
C ASP A 85 2.85 21.98 41.67
N CYS A 86 2.45 23.25 41.46
CA CYS A 86 2.23 23.79 40.12
C CYS A 86 3.54 24.32 39.51
N ARG A 87 3.82 24.00 38.27
CA ARG A 87 5.08 24.31 37.59
C ARG A 87 4.85 24.93 36.22
N TRP A 88 5.78 25.83 35.83
CA TRP A 88 5.87 26.37 34.49
C TRP A 88 6.65 25.42 33.60
N PHE A 89 6.12 25.13 32.41
CA PHE A 89 6.92 24.55 31.33
C PHE A 89 7.71 25.67 30.66
N ASN A 90 9.04 25.49 30.58
CA ASN A 90 9.93 26.41 29.87
C ASN A 90 10.19 25.91 28.45
N PRO A 91 9.59 26.49 27.39
CA PRO A 91 9.80 26.08 26.02
C PRO A 91 11.22 26.43 25.48
N PHE A 92 11.98 27.24 26.19
CA PHE A 92 13.32 27.70 25.80
C PHE A 92 14.44 27.00 26.60
N GLY A 93 14.10 26.18 27.59
CA GLY A 93 15.07 25.37 28.35
C GLY A 93 15.44 24.10 27.62
N SER A 94 16.74 23.80 27.56
CA SER A 94 17.23 22.58 26.90
C SER A 94 18.26 21.87 27.75
N SER A 95 18.00 20.61 28.09
CA SER A 95 18.96 19.74 28.75
C SER A 95 20.15 19.35 27.83
N LEU A 96 19.95 19.41 26.51
CA LEU A 96 20.98 19.09 25.52
C LEU A 96 22.03 20.19 25.38
N THR A 97 21.60 21.44 25.44
CA THR A 97 22.50 22.61 25.29
C THR A 97 22.90 23.25 26.61
N GLY A 98 22.29 22.83 27.73
CA GLY A 98 22.53 23.41 29.03
C GLY A 98 22.12 24.87 29.15
N THR A 99 21.27 25.39 28.28
CA THR A 99 20.80 26.76 28.22
C THR A 99 19.44 26.93 28.89
N GLY A 100 19.31 27.98 29.71
CA GLY A 100 18.07 28.32 30.40
C GLY A 100 17.74 27.39 31.57
N THR A 101 16.56 27.61 32.19
CA THR A 101 16.04 26.71 33.22
C THR A 101 15.47 25.45 32.55
N VAL A 102 16.06 24.30 32.85
CA VAL A 102 15.64 23.01 32.30
C VAL A 102 14.34 22.57 33.01
N ASN A 103 13.39 22.02 32.23
CA ASN A 103 12.20 21.39 32.77
C ASN A 103 12.59 20.11 33.55
N THR A 104 11.92 19.88 34.67
CA THR A 104 12.19 18.69 35.49
C THR A 104 11.66 17.42 34.79
N PRO A 105 12.28 16.25 35.03
CA PRO A 105 11.78 14.99 34.48
C PRO A 105 10.30 14.75 34.84
N GLU A 106 9.89 15.02 36.06
CA GLU A 106 8.52 14.80 36.54
C GLU A 106 7.50 15.65 35.76
N LEU A 107 7.89 16.90 35.40
CA LEU A 107 7.04 17.75 34.57
C LEU A 107 6.93 17.23 33.14
N ILE A 108 8.05 16.79 32.57
CA ILE A 108 8.08 16.20 31.21
C ILE A 108 7.22 14.92 31.17
N ASP A 109 7.41 14.01 32.14
CA ASP A 109 6.64 12.78 32.24
C ASP A 109 5.13 13.04 32.42
N HIS A 110 4.79 14.09 33.20
CA HIS A 110 3.39 14.52 33.33
C HIS A 110 2.79 15.02 32.02
N ILE A 111 3.56 15.78 31.23
CA ILE A 111 3.09 16.35 29.96
C ILE A 111 2.94 15.26 28.90
N GLN A 112 3.73 14.20 28.96
CA GLN A 112 3.65 13.07 28.04
C GLN A 112 2.58 12.05 28.47
N GLY A 113 2.14 11.25 27.53
CA GLY A 113 1.22 10.14 27.77
C GLY A 113 1.42 9.01 26.78
N PRO A 114 1.09 7.78 27.20
CA PRO A 114 1.25 6.63 26.34
C PRO A 114 0.25 6.65 25.18
N TYR A 115 0.76 6.54 23.97
CA TYR A 115 0.02 6.27 22.76
C TYR A 115 0.19 4.80 22.39
N THR A 116 -0.88 4.03 22.44
CA THR A 116 -0.85 2.62 22.06
C THR A 116 -1.93 2.29 21.05
N ILE A 117 -1.61 1.35 20.17
CA ILE A 117 -2.54 0.69 19.26
C ILE A 117 -2.34 -0.80 19.43
N ASP A 118 -3.39 -1.54 19.75
CA ASP A 118 -3.45 -2.99 19.67
C ASP A 118 -4.46 -3.37 18.58
N ALA A 119 -3.99 -3.96 17.51
CA ALA A 119 -4.82 -4.26 16.37
C ALA A 119 -4.63 -5.71 15.91
N ASN A 120 -5.68 -6.30 15.40
CA ASN A 120 -5.60 -7.60 14.76
C ASN A 120 -6.55 -7.74 13.58
N THR A 121 -6.14 -8.56 12.62
CA THR A 121 -6.99 -9.02 11.53
C THR A 121 -7.03 -10.53 11.54
N ARG A 122 -8.18 -11.10 11.22
CA ARG A 122 -8.38 -12.54 11.09
C ARG A 122 -9.08 -12.86 9.79
N LEU A 123 -8.63 -13.94 9.15
CA LEU A 123 -9.26 -14.51 7.98
C LEU A 123 -9.46 -16.00 8.21
N THR A 124 -10.69 -16.48 8.05
CA THR A 124 -11.04 -17.89 8.02
C THR A 124 -11.69 -18.20 6.69
N THR A 125 -11.21 -19.21 5.96
CA THR A 125 -11.70 -19.58 4.63
C THR A 125 -11.95 -21.08 4.55
N PHE A 126 -13.06 -21.44 3.93
CA PHE A 126 -13.36 -22.78 3.43
C PHE A 126 -13.66 -22.69 1.95
N ASP A 127 -13.08 -23.55 1.17
CA ASP A 127 -13.29 -23.63 -0.28
C ASP A 127 -13.42 -25.08 -0.73
N GLY A 128 -14.12 -25.26 -1.84
CA GLY A 128 -14.25 -26.55 -2.50
C GLY A 128 -14.35 -26.36 -3.99
N VAL A 129 -13.66 -27.24 -4.74
CA VAL A 129 -13.59 -27.22 -6.19
C VAL A 129 -13.79 -28.64 -6.72
N VAL A 130 -14.55 -28.77 -7.76
CA VAL A 130 -14.64 -29.99 -8.58
C VAL A 130 -14.10 -29.66 -9.96
N THR A 131 -13.18 -30.46 -10.44
CA THR A 131 -12.57 -30.34 -11.76
C THR A 131 -12.81 -31.59 -12.57
N GLY A 132 -12.94 -31.44 -13.89
CA GLY A 132 -13.09 -32.62 -14.75
C GLY A 132 -13.05 -32.31 -16.22
N ASN A 133 -13.04 -33.38 -17.00
CA ASN A 133 -13.16 -33.36 -18.47
C ASN A 133 -14.59 -33.74 -18.85
N PHE A 134 -15.22 -32.98 -19.75
CA PHE A 134 -16.62 -33.20 -20.13
C PHE A 134 -16.84 -33.52 -21.61
N GLY A 135 -15.78 -33.63 -22.38
CA GLY A 135 -15.84 -33.96 -23.81
C GLY A 135 -14.50 -33.79 -24.47
N ALA A 136 -14.43 -34.09 -25.76
CA ALA A 136 -13.22 -33.91 -26.56
C ALA A 136 -13.49 -32.92 -27.70
N LEU A 137 -12.59 -31.96 -27.86
CA LEU A 137 -12.49 -31.01 -28.96
C LEU A 137 -11.30 -31.40 -29.86
N PRO A 138 -11.16 -30.83 -31.08
CA PRO A 138 -10.04 -31.15 -31.96
C PRO A 138 -8.65 -30.92 -31.32
N GLY A 139 -8.50 -30.03 -30.36
CA GLY A 139 -7.24 -29.79 -29.65
C GLY A 139 -7.03 -30.62 -28.39
N GLY A 140 -8.03 -31.38 -27.95
CA GLY A 140 -7.93 -32.22 -26.76
C GLY A 140 -9.20 -32.24 -25.91
N PRO A 141 -9.13 -32.79 -24.67
CA PRO A 141 -10.28 -32.84 -23.78
C PRO A 141 -10.68 -31.44 -23.33
N ALA A 142 -11.99 -31.15 -23.31
CA ALA A 142 -12.53 -29.95 -22.75
C ALA A 142 -12.61 -30.07 -21.23
N GLY A 143 -12.04 -29.09 -20.53
CA GLY A 143 -11.98 -29.05 -19.04
C GLY A 143 -13.03 -28.14 -18.45
N ILE A 144 -13.46 -28.49 -17.24
CA ILE A 144 -14.33 -27.65 -16.41
C ILE A 144 -13.84 -27.64 -14.96
N ALA A 145 -13.92 -26.46 -14.31
CA ALA A 145 -13.81 -26.31 -12.86
C ALA A 145 -15.04 -25.57 -12.34
N VAL A 146 -15.63 -26.08 -11.26
CA VAL A 146 -16.74 -25.42 -10.52
C VAL A 146 -16.38 -25.40 -9.06
N GLY A 147 -16.45 -24.26 -8.45
CA GLY A 147 -16.09 -24.12 -7.03
C GLY A 147 -16.93 -23.12 -6.28
N ALA A 148 -16.87 -23.25 -4.96
CA ALA A 148 -17.48 -22.33 -4.00
C ALA A 148 -16.52 -22.05 -2.86
N GLN A 149 -16.65 -20.85 -2.28
CA GLN A 149 -15.86 -20.41 -1.13
C GLN A 149 -16.75 -19.66 -0.15
N VAL A 150 -16.51 -19.90 1.14
CA VAL A 150 -17.02 -19.04 2.21
C VAL A 150 -15.84 -18.53 3.02
N ARG A 151 -15.85 -17.25 3.37
CA ARG A 151 -14.80 -16.67 4.21
C ARG A 151 -15.37 -15.68 5.21
N GLU A 152 -14.77 -15.64 6.36
CA GLU A 152 -15.01 -14.66 7.40
C GLU A 152 -13.78 -13.76 7.53
N GLU A 153 -14.00 -12.47 7.45
CA GLU A 153 -12.99 -11.43 7.58
C GLU A 153 -13.33 -10.61 8.83
N GLU A 154 -12.36 -10.48 9.74
CA GLU A 154 -12.51 -9.70 10.98
C GLU A 154 -11.37 -8.69 11.10
N THR A 155 -11.68 -7.52 11.62
CA THR A 155 -10.70 -6.47 11.95
C THR A 155 -11.04 -5.85 13.30
N HIS A 156 -10.04 -5.66 14.13
CA HIS A 156 -10.15 -5.06 15.45
C HIS A 156 -8.98 -4.12 15.69
N SER A 157 -9.22 -2.97 16.32
CA SER A 157 -8.20 -2.01 16.73
C SER A 157 -8.63 -1.30 18.00
N ASP A 158 -7.84 -1.43 19.05
CA ASP A 158 -7.98 -0.73 20.34
C ASP A 158 -6.89 0.33 20.44
N TYR A 159 -7.29 1.54 20.73
CA TYR A 159 -6.40 2.68 20.97
C TYR A 159 -6.35 3.02 22.45
N SER A 160 -5.24 3.60 22.92
CA SER A 160 -5.20 4.14 24.28
C SER A 160 -6.30 5.19 24.49
N GLU A 161 -6.78 5.32 25.72
CA GLU A 161 -7.86 6.28 26.07
C GLU A 161 -7.54 7.72 25.63
N LEU A 162 -6.29 8.15 25.81
CA LEU A 162 -5.84 9.47 25.34
C LEU A 162 -5.89 9.61 23.82
N ALA A 163 -5.63 8.53 23.08
CA ALA A 163 -5.76 8.52 21.62
C ALA A 163 -7.23 8.60 21.20
N ASN A 164 -8.12 7.85 21.86
CA ASN A 164 -9.57 7.92 21.61
C ASN A 164 -10.14 9.33 21.83
N GLN A 165 -9.56 10.09 22.76
CA GLN A 165 -9.95 11.46 23.12
C GLN A 165 -9.32 12.54 22.22
N ASP A 166 -8.51 12.19 21.22
CA ASP A 166 -7.69 13.15 20.43
C ASP A 166 -6.79 14.04 21.31
N ALA A 167 -6.30 13.51 22.44
CA ALA A 167 -5.59 14.29 23.45
C ALA A 167 -4.16 14.65 23.08
N PHE A 168 -3.56 14.04 22.05
CA PHE A 168 -2.16 14.20 21.67
C PHE A 168 -1.92 15.40 20.75
N MET A 169 -0.68 15.93 20.79
CA MET A 169 -0.25 17.08 20.01
C MET A 169 0.21 16.69 18.60
N PHE A 170 0.95 15.60 18.44
CA PHE A 170 1.61 15.21 17.19
C PHE A 170 1.02 13.94 16.56
N VAL A 171 0.63 12.96 17.36
CA VAL A 171 -0.08 11.79 16.86
C VAL A 171 -1.58 12.04 16.84
N VAL A 172 -2.25 11.48 15.86
CA VAL A 172 -3.72 11.56 15.79
C VAL A 172 -4.32 10.29 16.36
N GLY A 173 -5.32 10.50 17.20
CA GLY A 173 -6.10 9.42 17.76
C GLY A 173 -7.23 8.99 16.85
N ASN A 174 -7.60 7.73 16.98
CA ASN A 174 -8.77 7.16 16.35
C ASN A 174 -9.66 6.52 17.43
N PRO A 175 -10.97 6.42 17.22
CA PRO A 175 -11.82 5.60 18.07
C PRO A 175 -11.50 4.12 17.87
N ASP A 176 -11.74 3.33 18.92
CA ASP A 176 -11.70 1.89 18.81
C ASP A 176 -12.63 1.39 17.72
N PHE A 177 -12.22 0.31 17.06
CA PHE A 177 -12.93 -0.23 15.93
C PHE A 177 -12.93 -1.75 15.95
N ALA A 178 -14.09 -2.35 15.79
CA ALA A 178 -14.24 -3.79 15.58
C ALA A 178 -15.35 -4.04 14.55
N SER A 179 -15.05 -4.84 13.54
CA SER A 179 -16.04 -5.25 12.55
C SER A 179 -15.67 -6.57 11.91
N SER A 180 -16.69 -7.28 11.42
CA SER A 180 -16.52 -8.50 10.64
C SER A 180 -17.50 -8.56 9.48
N ARG A 181 -17.19 -9.38 8.48
CA ARG A 181 -18.11 -9.72 7.40
C ARG A 181 -17.91 -11.16 6.95
N ASN A 182 -19.00 -11.77 6.50
CA ASN A 182 -18.98 -13.04 5.80
C ASN A 182 -19.07 -12.79 4.30
N VAL A 183 -18.28 -13.52 3.53
CA VAL A 183 -18.27 -13.45 2.08
C VAL A 183 -18.53 -14.85 1.54
N THR A 184 -19.45 -14.94 0.59
CA THR A 184 -19.72 -16.17 -0.16
C THR A 184 -19.38 -15.96 -1.61
N ALA A 185 -18.75 -16.96 -2.23
CA ALA A 185 -18.36 -16.91 -3.64
C ALA A 185 -18.65 -18.23 -4.34
N ALA A 186 -18.95 -18.13 -5.63
CA ALA A 186 -19.02 -19.28 -6.53
C ALA A 186 -18.32 -18.92 -7.85
N PHE A 187 -17.75 -19.91 -8.50
CA PHE A 187 -17.11 -19.70 -9.79
C PHE A 187 -17.25 -20.92 -10.71
N VAL A 188 -17.11 -20.66 -12.00
CA VAL A 188 -17.01 -21.67 -13.05
C VAL A 188 -15.91 -21.25 -14.03
N GLU A 189 -15.12 -22.24 -14.46
CA GLU A 189 -14.12 -22.08 -15.50
C GLU A 189 -14.26 -23.21 -16.54
N LEU A 190 -14.13 -22.87 -17.82
CA LEU A 190 -14.13 -23.79 -18.94
C LEU A 190 -12.84 -23.62 -19.72
N LEU A 191 -12.11 -24.70 -19.94
CA LEU A 191 -10.98 -24.76 -20.84
C LEU A 191 -11.40 -25.52 -22.12
N LEU A 192 -11.33 -24.84 -23.25
CA LEU A 192 -11.79 -25.33 -24.54
C LEU A 192 -10.61 -25.36 -25.52
N PRO A 193 -9.90 -26.48 -25.68
CA PRO A 193 -8.86 -26.66 -26.72
C PRO A 193 -9.54 -26.82 -28.07
N VAL A 194 -9.87 -25.69 -28.73
CA VAL A 194 -10.65 -25.64 -29.99
C VAL A 194 -9.89 -26.33 -31.14
N SER A 195 -8.57 -26.20 -31.14
CA SER A 195 -7.66 -26.91 -32.05
C SER A 195 -6.31 -27.15 -31.37
N GLU A 196 -5.41 -27.90 -31.96
CA GLU A 196 -4.04 -28.09 -31.48
C GLU A 196 -3.28 -26.77 -31.27
N GLN A 197 -3.72 -25.71 -31.92
CA GLN A 197 -3.09 -24.37 -31.88
C GLN A 197 -3.85 -23.35 -31.07
N LEU A 198 -5.13 -23.57 -30.75
CA LEU A 198 -6.02 -22.56 -30.13
C LEU A 198 -6.73 -23.13 -28.92
N ASP A 199 -6.39 -22.53 -27.76
CA ASP A 199 -7.13 -22.71 -26.50
C ASP A 199 -7.97 -21.47 -26.19
N LEU A 200 -9.22 -21.70 -25.82
CA LEU A 200 -10.08 -20.66 -25.21
C LEU A 200 -10.36 -21.02 -23.77
N GLN A 201 -10.35 -20.01 -22.89
CA GLN A 201 -10.79 -20.15 -21.50
C GLN A 201 -11.89 -19.15 -21.21
N LEU A 202 -13.00 -19.64 -20.66
CA LEU A 202 -14.11 -18.83 -20.17
C LEU A 202 -14.16 -19.00 -18.66
N ALA A 203 -14.27 -17.90 -17.92
CA ALA A 203 -14.42 -17.92 -16.48
C ALA A 203 -15.49 -16.92 -16.04
N ALA A 204 -16.19 -17.25 -14.97
CA ALA A 204 -17.05 -16.32 -14.27
C ALA A 204 -17.00 -16.60 -12.77
N ARG A 205 -16.93 -15.53 -11.97
CA ARG A 205 -16.95 -15.59 -10.51
C ARG A 205 -17.97 -14.60 -9.98
N THR A 206 -18.77 -15.02 -9.01
CA THR A 206 -19.66 -14.13 -8.26
C THR A 206 -19.28 -14.14 -6.79
N GLU A 207 -19.35 -12.98 -6.15
CA GLU A 207 -19.12 -12.83 -4.71
C GLU A 207 -20.19 -11.95 -4.08
N ASP A 208 -20.66 -12.36 -2.90
CA ASP A 208 -21.57 -11.60 -2.04
C ASP A 208 -20.87 -11.30 -0.70
N TYR A 209 -20.73 -10.02 -0.40
CA TYR A 209 -20.11 -9.50 0.83
C TYR A 209 -21.13 -9.13 1.90
N GLY A 210 -22.41 -9.41 1.63
CA GLY A 210 -23.52 -8.97 2.46
C GLY A 210 -23.85 -7.48 2.30
N SER A 211 -24.94 -7.06 2.92
CA SER A 211 -25.41 -5.66 2.93
C SER A 211 -25.61 -5.04 1.53
N GLY A 212 -25.85 -5.87 0.50
CA GLY A 212 -26.05 -5.42 -0.88
C GLY A 212 -24.77 -5.04 -1.62
N VAL A 213 -23.63 -5.57 -1.18
CA VAL A 213 -22.34 -5.45 -1.85
C VAL A 213 -22.03 -6.78 -2.51
N ASP A 214 -22.17 -6.85 -3.82
CA ASP A 214 -21.93 -8.03 -4.63
C ASP A 214 -21.23 -7.68 -5.95
N SER A 215 -20.61 -8.66 -6.59
CA SER A 215 -20.02 -8.55 -7.92
C SER A 215 -20.11 -9.85 -8.69
N THR A 216 -20.14 -9.74 -10.02
CA THR A 216 -20.02 -10.89 -10.93
C THR A 216 -19.08 -10.52 -12.07
N ASP A 217 -17.99 -11.28 -12.20
CA ASP A 217 -16.86 -10.96 -13.05
C ASP A 217 -16.63 -12.07 -14.07
N PRO A 218 -17.04 -11.86 -15.34
CA PRO A 218 -16.69 -12.74 -16.45
C PRO A 218 -15.29 -12.43 -17.01
N LYS A 219 -14.64 -13.46 -17.55
CA LYS A 219 -13.37 -13.36 -18.28
C LYS A 219 -13.33 -14.33 -19.46
N LEU A 220 -12.84 -13.84 -20.60
CA LEU A 220 -12.50 -14.64 -21.77
C LEU A 220 -11.00 -14.50 -22.03
N THR A 221 -10.33 -15.63 -22.23
CA THR A 221 -8.92 -15.68 -22.62
C THR A 221 -8.76 -16.55 -23.85
N ALA A 222 -7.91 -16.15 -24.78
CA ALA A 222 -7.50 -16.92 -25.96
C ALA A 222 -5.97 -17.05 -25.99
N LEU A 223 -5.48 -18.25 -26.23
CA LEU A 223 -4.07 -18.54 -26.44
C LEU A 223 -3.94 -19.25 -27.79
N TRP A 224 -3.29 -18.60 -28.76
CA TRP A 224 -3.06 -19.11 -30.10
C TRP A 224 -1.58 -19.34 -30.34
N ARG A 225 -1.23 -20.59 -30.65
CA ARG A 225 0.13 -21.07 -30.95
C ARG A 225 0.22 -21.54 -32.39
N PRO A 226 0.32 -20.64 -33.39
CA PRO A 226 0.39 -21.04 -34.81
C PRO A 226 1.65 -21.83 -35.17
N THR A 227 2.72 -21.64 -34.38
CA THR A 227 3.98 -22.36 -34.50
C THR A 227 4.53 -22.68 -33.09
N GLU A 228 5.50 -23.59 -33.01
CA GLU A 228 6.17 -23.91 -31.74
C GLU A 228 6.94 -22.70 -31.17
N SER A 229 7.35 -21.76 -32.00
CA SER A 229 8.15 -20.60 -31.62
C SER A 229 7.35 -19.33 -31.36
N PHE A 230 6.04 -19.31 -31.64
CA PHE A 230 5.21 -18.11 -31.49
C PHE A 230 3.89 -18.40 -30.80
N ALA A 231 3.57 -17.61 -29.79
CA ALA A 231 2.27 -17.65 -29.13
C ALA A 231 1.71 -16.24 -28.99
N LEU A 232 0.42 -16.07 -29.32
CA LEU A 232 -0.37 -14.86 -29.09
C LEU A 232 -1.36 -15.15 -27.98
N ARG A 233 -1.46 -14.24 -27.01
CA ARG A 233 -2.43 -14.28 -25.92
C ARG A 233 -3.30 -13.02 -25.92
N ALA A 234 -4.59 -13.20 -25.72
CA ALA A 234 -5.53 -12.11 -25.55
C ALA A 234 -6.49 -12.42 -24.41
N SER A 235 -6.85 -11.43 -23.60
CA SER A 235 -7.89 -11.58 -22.61
C SER A 235 -8.72 -10.31 -22.48
N VAL A 236 -10.02 -10.48 -22.20
CA VAL A 236 -10.94 -9.43 -21.82
C VAL A 236 -11.79 -9.92 -20.67
N GLY A 237 -12.16 -9.03 -19.76
CA GLY A 237 -13.00 -9.37 -18.62
C GLY A 237 -13.23 -8.20 -17.73
N THR A 238 -13.95 -8.43 -16.64
CA THR A 238 -14.10 -7.47 -15.56
C THR A 238 -13.32 -7.91 -14.33
N SER A 239 -13.03 -6.98 -13.46
CA SER A 239 -12.53 -7.23 -12.11
C SER A 239 -13.16 -6.24 -11.14
N PHE A 240 -13.12 -6.53 -9.85
CA PHE A 240 -13.68 -5.66 -8.84
C PHE A 240 -12.81 -5.61 -7.58
N ARG A 241 -13.06 -4.57 -6.77
CA ARG A 241 -12.55 -4.46 -5.42
C ARG A 241 -13.69 -4.05 -4.49
N ALA A 242 -14.09 -4.95 -3.59
CA ALA A 242 -15.05 -4.59 -2.56
C ALA A 242 -14.46 -3.52 -1.62
N PRO A 243 -15.28 -2.62 -1.04
CA PRO A 243 -14.82 -1.72 0.02
C PRO A 243 -14.14 -2.54 1.12
N SER A 244 -13.00 -2.09 1.63
CA SER A 244 -12.40 -2.74 2.79
C SER A 244 -13.34 -2.63 4.00
N ILE A 245 -13.23 -3.55 4.98
CA ILE A 245 -14.00 -3.45 6.23
C ILE A 245 -13.80 -2.07 6.87
N PHE A 246 -12.58 -1.55 6.80
CA PHE A 246 -12.26 -0.25 7.35
C PHE A 246 -12.95 0.91 6.59
N GLN A 247 -12.96 0.89 5.26
CA GLN A 247 -13.68 1.90 4.46
C GLN A 247 -15.20 1.84 4.69
N ALA A 248 -15.74 0.64 4.86
CA ALA A 248 -17.18 0.45 5.04
C ALA A 248 -17.67 0.82 6.45
N PHE A 249 -16.88 0.59 7.49
CA PHE A 249 -17.33 0.65 8.89
C PHE A 249 -16.40 1.41 9.83
N GLY A 250 -15.12 1.64 9.45
CA GLY A 250 -14.10 2.24 10.30
C GLY A 250 -14.09 3.77 10.29
N THR A 251 -13.28 4.34 11.14
CA THR A 251 -12.99 5.77 11.19
C THR A 251 -11.48 5.95 11.18
N GLN A 252 -10.96 6.80 10.29
CA GLN A 252 -9.54 7.15 10.22
C GLN A 252 -9.38 8.65 10.45
N THR A 253 -8.40 9.02 11.27
CA THR A 253 -7.98 10.41 11.41
C THR A 253 -6.57 10.55 10.87
N THR A 254 -6.36 11.53 10.00
CA THR A 254 -5.06 11.93 9.44
C THR A 254 -4.74 13.36 9.86
N LEU A 255 -3.47 13.75 9.84
CA LEU A 255 -3.06 15.16 9.92
C LEU A 255 -2.78 15.65 8.52
N GLU A 256 -3.51 16.67 8.09
CA GLU A 256 -3.35 17.25 6.76
C GLU A 256 -3.06 18.75 6.86
N GLU A 257 -2.25 19.23 5.93
CA GLU A 257 -1.94 20.65 5.80
C GLU A 257 -3.07 21.35 5.05
N LEU A 258 -3.85 22.18 5.76
CA LEU A 258 -5.03 22.85 5.23
C LEU A 258 -4.90 24.36 5.39
N THR A 259 -5.40 25.12 4.41
CA THR A 259 -5.50 26.57 4.46
C THR A 259 -6.93 26.97 4.77
N ASP A 260 -7.14 27.68 5.89
CA ASP A 260 -8.47 28.18 6.23
C ASP A 260 -8.84 29.38 5.35
N PRO A 261 -9.85 29.28 4.45
CA PRO A 261 -10.23 30.40 3.57
C PRO A 261 -10.73 31.65 4.32
N LEU A 262 -11.17 31.49 5.59
CA LEU A 262 -11.59 32.61 6.44
C LEU A 262 -10.40 33.37 7.05
N VAL A 263 -9.19 32.79 7.03
CA VAL A 263 -7.97 33.39 7.57
C VAL A 263 -6.87 33.31 6.49
N PRO A 264 -6.84 34.25 5.55
CA PRO A 264 -5.92 34.21 4.43
C PRO A 264 -4.46 34.04 4.84
N GLY A 265 -3.78 33.06 4.25
CA GLY A 265 -2.37 32.75 4.53
C GLY A 265 -2.12 31.94 5.80
N ALA A 266 -3.16 31.50 6.52
CA ALA A 266 -3.04 30.60 7.67
C ALA A 266 -3.14 29.15 7.22
N THR A 267 -2.00 28.54 6.95
CA THR A 267 -1.89 27.11 6.73
C THR A 267 -1.59 26.41 8.05
N GLN A 268 -2.30 25.35 8.37
CA GLN A 268 -2.18 24.61 9.62
C GLN A 268 -2.27 23.11 9.36
N PHE A 269 -1.58 22.32 10.18
CA PHE A 269 -1.81 20.88 10.26
C PHE A 269 -3.03 20.62 11.13
N LEU A 270 -4.06 20.02 10.53
CA LEU A 270 -5.36 19.81 11.17
C LEU A 270 -5.79 18.35 11.04
N PRO A 271 -6.49 17.82 12.07
CA PRO A 271 -7.11 16.51 11.98
C PRO A 271 -8.18 16.48 10.89
N VAL A 272 -8.05 15.55 9.98
CA VAL A 272 -9.11 15.16 9.03
C VAL A 272 -9.63 13.80 9.45
N ARG A 273 -10.90 13.74 9.85
CA ARG A 273 -11.55 12.50 10.28
C ARG A 273 -12.43 11.96 9.18
N THR A 274 -11.99 10.87 8.55
CA THR A 274 -12.72 10.19 7.50
C THR A 274 -13.53 9.05 8.10
N ARG A 275 -14.82 9.02 7.77
CA ARG A 275 -15.80 8.05 8.27
C ARG A 275 -16.51 7.37 7.11
N PRO A 276 -17.19 6.22 7.34
CA PRO A 276 -18.19 5.75 6.41
C PRO A 276 -19.24 6.83 6.14
N ASN A 277 -19.72 6.90 4.92
CA ASN A 277 -20.73 7.89 4.55
C ASN A 277 -22.02 7.73 5.37
N LEU A 278 -22.26 8.68 6.28
CA LEU A 278 -23.44 8.68 7.14
C LEU A 278 -24.75 9.07 6.41
N SER A 279 -24.70 9.40 5.12
CA SER A 279 -25.89 9.75 4.33
C SER A 279 -26.78 8.55 3.96
N GLY A 280 -26.42 7.34 4.45
CA GLY A 280 -27.14 6.10 4.17
C GLY A 280 -26.83 5.48 2.81
N LYS A 281 -25.85 6.00 2.08
CA LYS A 281 -25.33 5.36 0.87
C LYS A 281 -24.29 4.32 1.28
N THR A 282 -24.54 3.06 0.97
CA THR A 282 -23.55 1.99 1.07
C THR A 282 -22.50 2.18 -0.03
N LEU A 283 -21.21 2.03 0.31
CA LEU A 283 -20.17 1.99 -0.70
C LEU A 283 -20.39 0.78 -1.61
N ARG A 284 -20.25 1.00 -2.92
CA ARG A 284 -20.29 -0.06 -3.93
C ARG A 284 -18.88 -0.60 -4.19
N PRO A 285 -18.75 -1.83 -4.75
CA PRO A 285 -17.48 -2.27 -5.29
C PRO A 285 -16.98 -1.29 -6.36
N GLU A 286 -15.67 -1.07 -6.37
CA GLU A 286 -14.99 -0.54 -7.54
C GLU A 286 -14.96 -1.62 -8.60
N THR A 287 -15.21 -1.29 -9.84
CA THR A 287 -15.17 -2.23 -10.96
C THR A 287 -14.18 -1.77 -12.01
N ALA A 288 -13.60 -2.71 -12.75
CA ALA A 288 -12.73 -2.39 -13.87
C ALA A 288 -13.01 -3.29 -15.06
N ASP A 289 -13.06 -2.67 -16.25
CA ASP A 289 -12.89 -3.37 -17.51
C ASP A 289 -11.41 -3.60 -17.75
N VAL A 290 -11.04 -4.84 -18.05
CA VAL A 290 -9.64 -5.27 -18.22
C VAL A 290 -9.43 -5.87 -19.57
N ALA A 291 -8.40 -5.43 -20.29
CA ALA A 291 -7.98 -6.02 -21.55
C ALA A 291 -6.45 -6.24 -21.58
N ASN A 292 -6.04 -7.36 -22.15
CA ASN A 292 -4.63 -7.66 -22.42
C ASN A 292 -4.48 -8.27 -23.81
N LEU A 293 -3.41 -7.88 -24.50
CA LEU A 293 -2.99 -8.47 -25.76
C LEU A 293 -1.48 -8.58 -25.78
N GLY A 294 -0.96 -9.80 -25.88
CA GLY A 294 0.48 -10.00 -25.87
C GLY A 294 0.92 -11.15 -26.73
N PHE A 295 2.22 -11.18 -27.02
CA PHE A 295 2.83 -12.31 -27.70
C PHE A 295 4.15 -12.72 -27.03
N THR A 296 4.51 -13.99 -27.26
CA THR A 296 5.85 -14.52 -26.99
C THR A 296 6.43 -15.09 -28.27
N TYR A 297 7.72 -14.87 -28.47
CA TYR A 297 8.46 -15.37 -29.61
C TYR A 297 9.79 -15.99 -29.16
N SER A 298 9.93 -17.29 -29.40
CA SER A 298 11.11 -18.08 -29.03
C SER A 298 11.54 -18.93 -30.23
N PRO A 299 12.28 -18.35 -31.20
CA PRO A 299 12.64 -19.03 -32.46
C PRO A 299 13.64 -20.19 -32.30
N GLY A 300 14.04 -20.47 -31.10
CA GLY A 300 14.95 -21.55 -30.69
C GLY A 300 15.19 -21.45 -29.18
N ASP A 301 16.13 -22.27 -28.69
CA ASP A 301 16.40 -22.38 -27.26
C ASP A 301 17.12 -21.15 -26.66
N ASN A 302 17.55 -20.23 -27.52
CA ASN A 302 18.46 -19.16 -27.13
C ASN A 302 17.79 -17.79 -26.92
N LEU A 303 16.71 -17.50 -27.65
CA LEU A 303 16.03 -16.21 -27.64
C LEU A 303 14.61 -16.35 -27.12
N GLU A 304 14.29 -15.52 -26.15
CA GLU A 304 12.93 -15.31 -25.62
C GLU A 304 12.57 -13.83 -25.74
N LEU A 305 11.45 -13.53 -26.40
CA LEU A 305 10.90 -12.18 -26.52
C LEU A 305 9.43 -12.20 -26.10
N GLY A 306 9.02 -11.26 -25.28
CA GLY A 306 7.64 -11.04 -24.86
C GLY A 306 7.27 -9.57 -24.96
N VAL A 307 6.06 -9.30 -25.43
CA VAL A 307 5.45 -7.97 -25.40
C VAL A 307 3.98 -8.13 -25.01
N ASP A 308 3.52 -7.35 -24.06
CA ASP A 308 2.13 -7.30 -23.61
C ASP A 308 1.64 -5.87 -23.55
N TYR A 309 0.54 -5.59 -24.20
CA TYR A 309 -0.29 -4.41 -23.95
C TYR A 309 -1.34 -4.75 -22.90
N TRP A 310 -1.52 -3.89 -21.92
CA TRP A 310 -2.54 -4.01 -20.89
C TRP A 310 -3.32 -2.70 -20.74
N SER A 311 -4.60 -2.82 -20.41
CA SER A 311 -5.49 -1.68 -20.18
C SER A 311 -6.47 -2.00 -19.07
N PHE A 312 -6.69 -1.03 -18.19
CA PHE A 312 -7.67 -1.05 -17.10
C PHE A 312 -8.48 0.24 -17.13
N ASP A 313 -9.79 0.12 -17.06
CA ASP A 313 -10.72 1.25 -16.94
C ASP A 313 -11.57 1.06 -15.69
N TYR A 314 -11.16 1.72 -14.59
CA TYR A 314 -11.81 1.62 -13.29
C TYR A 314 -12.92 2.63 -13.16
N THR A 315 -14.05 2.17 -12.67
CA THR A 315 -15.23 2.99 -12.32
C THR A 315 -15.59 2.80 -10.86
N ASP A 316 -16.38 3.73 -10.33
CA ASP A 316 -16.79 3.71 -8.91
C ASP A 316 -15.61 3.66 -7.92
N VAL A 317 -14.45 4.25 -8.26
CA VAL A 317 -13.27 4.29 -7.40
C VAL A 317 -13.61 4.97 -6.07
N ILE A 318 -13.31 4.29 -4.98
CA ILE A 318 -13.57 4.77 -3.62
C ILE A 318 -12.45 5.73 -3.21
N ILE A 319 -12.81 6.98 -3.07
CA ILE A 319 -11.89 8.03 -2.63
C ILE A 319 -12.39 8.68 -1.33
N GLN A 320 -11.46 9.28 -0.60
CA GLN A 320 -11.77 10.22 0.47
C GLN A 320 -12.14 11.57 -0.17
N GLN A 321 -13.21 12.20 0.34
CA GLN A 321 -13.51 13.58 -0.06
C GLN A 321 -12.31 14.49 0.23
N ASN A 322 -11.99 15.40 -0.69
CA ASN A 322 -10.89 16.35 -0.52
C ASN A 322 -11.20 17.37 0.60
N PRO A 323 -10.44 17.40 1.70
CA PRO A 323 -10.75 18.25 2.86
C PRO A 323 -10.61 19.75 2.56
N GLN A 324 -9.69 20.16 1.69
CA GLN A 324 -9.56 21.56 1.29
C GLN A 324 -10.76 22.01 0.46
N ALA A 325 -11.21 21.17 -0.47
CA ALA A 325 -12.40 21.47 -1.27
C ALA A 325 -13.67 21.56 -0.40
N LEU A 326 -13.78 20.77 0.67
CA LEU A 326 -14.86 20.90 1.65
C LEU A 326 -14.82 22.25 2.38
N LEU A 327 -13.62 22.72 2.78
CA LEU A 327 -13.45 24.04 3.40
C LEU A 327 -13.86 25.17 2.44
N ASP A 328 -13.42 25.11 1.20
CA ASP A 328 -13.71 26.10 0.19
C ASP A 328 -15.21 26.14 -0.13
N ALA A 329 -15.86 25.00 -0.28
CA ALA A 329 -17.29 24.87 -0.51
C ALA A 329 -18.13 25.40 0.68
N ALA A 330 -17.70 25.11 1.91
CA ALA A 330 -18.37 25.60 3.11
C ALA A 330 -18.35 27.13 3.17
N VAL A 331 -17.24 27.77 2.83
CA VAL A 331 -17.12 29.24 2.77
C VAL A 331 -17.90 29.81 1.60
N ALA A 332 -18.01 29.10 0.48
CA ALA A 332 -18.85 29.47 -0.65
C ALA A 332 -20.38 29.34 -0.38
N GLY A 333 -20.76 28.82 0.80
CA GLY A 333 -22.17 28.73 1.23
C GLY A 333 -22.81 27.35 1.08
N ASP A 334 -22.01 26.30 0.77
CA ASP A 334 -22.55 24.93 0.77
C ASP A 334 -22.84 24.47 2.20
N ALA A 335 -24.14 24.31 2.50
CA ALA A 335 -24.61 23.92 3.83
C ALA A 335 -24.26 22.46 4.19
N ALA A 336 -24.04 21.58 3.21
CA ALA A 336 -23.63 20.19 3.46
C ALA A 336 -22.15 20.15 3.87
N ALA A 337 -21.29 20.85 3.12
CA ALA A 337 -19.88 21.01 3.45
C ALA A 337 -19.69 21.71 4.80
N ALA A 338 -20.46 22.76 5.09
CA ALA A 338 -20.38 23.50 6.37
C ALA A 338 -20.64 22.61 7.60
N ARG A 339 -21.49 21.58 7.49
CA ARG A 339 -21.74 20.60 8.57
C ARG A 339 -20.58 19.65 8.83
N GLN A 340 -19.65 19.53 7.87
CA GLN A 340 -18.46 18.70 7.98
C GLN A 340 -17.27 19.43 8.62
N ILE A 341 -17.39 20.75 8.83
CA ILE A 341 -16.33 21.59 9.38
C ILE A 341 -16.59 21.87 10.86
N GLU A 342 -15.64 21.50 11.70
CA GLU A 342 -15.68 21.81 13.13
C GLU A 342 -14.81 23.03 13.43
N ARG A 343 -15.42 24.04 14.05
CA ARG A 343 -14.76 25.27 14.51
C ARG A 343 -14.91 25.47 16.00
N GLY A 344 -13.89 26.01 16.64
CA GLY A 344 -13.91 26.37 18.05
C GLY A 344 -14.78 27.60 18.33
N PRO A 345 -14.96 27.94 19.61
CA PRO A 345 -15.78 29.08 20.04
C PRO A 345 -15.32 30.44 19.48
N THR A 346 -14.04 30.57 19.15
CA THR A 346 -13.43 31.76 18.55
C THR A 346 -13.43 31.74 17.01
N GLY A 347 -14.06 30.73 16.38
CA GLY A 347 -14.12 30.57 14.94
C GLY A 347 -12.91 29.84 14.31
N GLY A 348 -11.87 29.56 15.09
CA GLY A 348 -10.70 28.81 14.61
C GLY A 348 -11.07 27.38 14.16
N LEU A 349 -10.46 26.92 13.09
CA LEU A 349 -10.68 25.59 12.52
C LEU A 349 -10.08 24.53 13.45
N LEU A 350 -10.86 23.53 13.84
CA LEU A 350 -10.46 22.43 14.71
C LEU A 350 -10.28 21.11 13.98
N ARG A 351 -11.22 20.76 13.08
CA ARG A 351 -11.25 19.50 12.37
C ARG A 351 -12.10 19.56 11.11
N VAL A 352 -11.74 18.76 10.11
CA VAL A 352 -12.58 18.48 8.95
C VAL A 352 -13.06 17.03 9.03
N ASN A 353 -14.36 16.80 8.89
CA ASN A 353 -14.95 15.46 8.80
C ASN A 353 -15.21 15.16 7.32
N SER A 354 -14.55 14.16 6.77
CA SER A 354 -14.74 13.68 5.40
C SER A 354 -15.40 12.30 5.38
N PHE A 355 -15.79 11.86 4.19
CA PHE A 355 -16.36 10.55 3.94
C PHE A 355 -15.61 9.84 2.82
N TYR A 356 -15.70 8.50 2.81
CA TYR A 356 -15.42 7.72 1.60
C TYR A 356 -16.63 7.76 0.67
N ASP A 357 -16.42 7.88 -0.63
CA ASP A 357 -17.46 7.86 -1.66
C ASP A 357 -16.92 7.20 -2.95
N ASN A 358 -17.82 6.57 -3.70
CA ASN A 358 -17.54 6.08 -5.05
C ASN A 358 -17.69 7.27 -6.04
N ALA A 359 -16.68 8.10 -6.12
CA ALA A 359 -16.77 9.41 -6.77
C ALA A 359 -15.76 9.62 -7.89
N SER A 360 -14.98 8.59 -8.24
CA SER A 360 -13.90 8.74 -9.20
C SER A 360 -13.85 7.60 -10.23
N SER A 361 -13.03 7.78 -11.24
CA SER A 361 -12.61 6.74 -12.19
C SER A 361 -11.11 6.87 -12.46
N LEU A 362 -10.50 5.77 -12.89
CA LEU A 362 -9.10 5.72 -13.27
C LEU A 362 -8.96 4.90 -14.54
N ARG A 363 -8.38 5.49 -15.57
CA ARG A 363 -7.98 4.77 -16.78
C ARG A 363 -6.46 4.68 -16.85
N THR A 364 -5.96 3.47 -17.02
CA THR A 364 -4.51 3.24 -17.17
C THR A 364 -4.24 2.17 -18.23
N ASP A 365 -3.24 2.41 -19.06
CA ASP A 365 -2.76 1.47 -20.05
C ASP A 365 -1.25 1.58 -20.25
N GLY A 366 -0.65 0.52 -20.76
CA GLY A 366 0.78 0.46 -20.97
C GLY A 366 1.25 -0.79 -21.68
N LEU A 367 2.57 -0.90 -21.76
CA LEU A 367 3.28 -2.00 -22.39
C LEU A 367 4.28 -2.61 -21.41
N ASP A 368 4.29 -3.94 -21.34
CA ASP A 368 5.37 -4.72 -20.76
C ASP A 368 6.21 -5.33 -21.86
N PHE A 369 7.51 -5.21 -21.70
CA PHE A 369 8.51 -5.76 -22.63
C PHE A 369 9.48 -6.67 -21.88
N SER A 370 9.80 -7.81 -22.47
CA SER A 370 10.82 -8.72 -21.97
C SER A 370 11.63 -9.31 -23.12
N ILE A 371 12.96 -9.39 -22.94
CA ILE A 371 13.87 -10.09 -23.84
C ILE A 371 14.91 -10.82 -23.02
N ALA A 372 15.23 -12.05 -23.41
CA ALA A 372 16.37 -12.77 -22.86
C ALA A 372 17.07 -13.56 -23.96
N TYR A 373 18.39 -13.58 -23.92
CA TYR A 373 19.23 -14.32 -24.85
C TYR A 373 20.26 -15.14 -24.06
N THR A 374 20.27 -16.46 -24.32
CA THR A 374 21.16 -17.42 -23.68
C THR A 374 22.26 -17.85 -24.68
N MET A 375 23.51 -17.82 -24.23
CA MET A 375 24.69 -18.19 -25.01
C MET A 375 25.48 -19.26 -24.29
N GLU A 376 25.78 -20.35 -24.99
CA GLU A 376 26.75 -21.33 -24.56
C GLU A 376 28.15 -20.90 -25.00
N LEU A 377 28.98 -20.52 -24.04
CA LEU A 377 30.36 -20.09 -24.24
C LEU A 377 31.33 -21.17 -23.73
N ALA A 378 32.55 -21.18 -24.23
CA ALA A 378 33.61 -22.03 -23.66
C ALA A 378 33.86 -21.78 -22.16
N THR A 379 33.45 -20.61 -21.68
CA THR A 379 33.57 -20.15 -20.28
C THR A 379 32.31 -20.39 -19.46
N GLY A 380 31.28 -21.07 -19.98
CA GLY A 380 30.02 -21.34 -19.29
C GLY A 380 28.81 -20.77 -20.03
N THR A 381 27.63 -20.93 -19.46
CA THR A 381 26.38 -20.37 -19.97
C THR A 381 26.20 -18.94 -19.56
N LEU A 382 25.96 -18.04 -20.50
CA LEU A 382 25.68 -16.62 -20.27
C LEU A 382 24.25 -16.29 -20.74
N ARG A 383 23.43 -15.77 -19.84
CA ARG A 383 22.09 -15.25 -20.14
C ARG A 383 22.05 -13.74 -19.92
N LEU A 384 21.73 -12.98 -20.96
CA LEU A 384 21.52 -11.55 -20.93
C LEU A 384 20.03 -11.27 -21.16
N GLY A 385 19.49 -10.25 -20.50
CA GLY A 385 18.13 -9.86 -20.77
C GLY A 385 17.77 -8.47 -20.25
N ALA A 386 16.59 -8.04 -20.65
CA ALA A 386 15.98 -6.79 -20.20
C ALA A 386 14.47 -6.98 -19.99
N GLN A 387 13.92 -6.26 -19.03
CA GLN A 387 12.50 -6.16 -18.78
C GLN A 387 12.15 -4.70 -18.52
N ALA A 388 11.02 -4.24 -19.07
CA ALA A 388 10.57 -2.87 -18.87
C ALA A 388 9.05 -2.80 -18.88
N THR A 389 8.49 -1.89 -18.08
CA THR A 389 7.10 -1.48 -18.10
C THR A 389 7.05 -0.01 -18.49
N ALA A 390 6.29 0.31 -19.53
CA ALA A 390 5.99 1.67 -19.95
C ALA A 390 4.50 1.96 -19.74
N VAL A 391 4.18 2.94 -18.90
CA VAL A 391 2.82 3.43 -18.66
C VAL A 391 2.55 4.54 -19.67
N SER A 392 1.54 4.34 -20.53
CA SER A 392 1.19 5.30 -21.58
C SER A 392 0.12 6.29 -21.12
N THR A 393 -0.83 5.81 -20.30
CA THR A 393 -1.96 6.59 -19.79
C THR A 393 -2.15 6.30 -18.31
N TYR A 394 -2.44 7.32 -17.53
CA TYR A 394 -2.84 7.20 -16.13
C TYR A 394 -3.75 8.39 -15.78
N ASP A 395 -4.99 8.33 -16.27
CA ASP A 395 -5.97 9.40 -16.16
C ASP A 395 -6.89 9.18 -14.96
N LEU A 396 -6.91 10.16 -14.06
CA LEU A 396 -7.72 10.17 -12.84
C LEU A 396 -8.88 11.16 -13.04
N ALA A 397 -10.10 10.73 -12.83
CA ALA A 397 -11.23 11.65 -12.75
C ALA A 397 -11.39 12.14 -11.32
N ASP A 398 -10.93 13.35 -11.03
CA ASP A 398 -11.12 14.00 -9.73
C ASP A 398 -12.42 14.83 -9.74
N PRO A 399 -13.30 14.69 -8.73
CA PRO A 399 -14.58 15.41 -8.69
C PRO A 399 -14.45 16.94 -8.67
N GLN A 400 -13.32 17.48 -8.21
CA GLN A 400 -13.07 18.92 -8.10
C GLN A 400 -12.14 19.43 -9.20
N ALA A 401 -11.09 18.67 -9.52
CA ALA A 401 -10.04 19.10 -10.48
C ALA A 401 -10.32 18.65 -11.94
N GLY A 402 -11.32 17.79 -12.17
CA GLY A 402 -11.57 17.19 -13.47
C GLY A 402 -10.61 16.04 -13.78
N VAL A 403 -10.26 15.85 -15.06
CA VAL A 403 -9.32 14.78 -15.44
C VAL A 403 -7.88 15.24 -15.19
N ILE A 404 -7.16 14.45 -14.40
CA ILE A 404 -5.75 14.65 -14.07
C ILE A 404 -4.95 13.59 -14.83
N ASP A 405 -4.04 14.01 -15.70
CA ASP A 405 -3.02 13.13 -16.26
C ASP A 405 -1.96 12.87 -15.20
N GLY A 406 -1.94 11.65 -14.67
CA GLY A 406 -1.05 11.23 -13.59
C GLY A 406 0.17 10.43 -14.04
N ALA A 407 0.29 10.11 -15.36
CA ALA A 407 1.48 9.46 -15.89
C ALA A 407 2.70 10.40 -15.79
N GLY A 408 3.85 9.85 -15.45
CA GLY A 408 5.06 10.65 -15.26
C GLY A 408 4.98 11.63 -14.07
N ARG A 409 4.12 11.36 -13.07
CA ARG A 409 3.94 12.25 -11.91
C ARG A 409 4.04 11.52 -10.59
N ARG A 410 4.38 12.28 -9.55
CA ARG A 410 4.38 11.84 -8.15
C ARG A 410 2.96 11.66 -7.60
N ASN A 411 1.97 12.36 -8.15
CA ASN A 411 0.58 12.31 -7.73
C ASN A 411 0.39 12.58 -6.22
N PHE A 412 1.13 13.55 -5.69
CA PHE A 412 1.09 13.87 -4.27
C PHE A 412 -0.21 14.58 -3.87
N ALA A 413 -0.74 15.40 -4.76
CA ALA A 413 -1.93 16.23 -4.52
C ALA A 413 -3.26 15.51 -4.82
N ASN A 414 -3.24 14.23 -5.20
CA ASN A 414 -4.42 13.44 -5.53
C ASN A 414 -4.38 12.07 -4.84
N PHE A 415 -5.40 11.24 -5.04
CA PHE A 415 -5.53 9.93 -4.39
C PHE A 415 -4.66 8.81 -5.00
N ALA A 416 -3.93 9.10 -6.07
CA ALA A 416 -3.10 8.13 -6.76
C ALA A 416 -1.74 7.91 -6.10
N THR A 417 -1.02 6.94 -6.61
CA THR A 417 0.39 6.71 -6.27
C THR A 417 1.30 7.35 -7.29
N SER A 418 2.60 7.44 -6.97
CA SER A 418 3.63 7.91 -7.92
C SER A 418 3.77 6.93 -9.09
N VAL A 419 3.71 7.43 -10.33
CA VAL A 419 3.73 6.65 -11.57
C VAL A 419 4.80 7.20 -12.53
N PRO A 420 6.09 6.84 -12.39
CA PRO A 420 7.07 7.06 -13.45
C PRO A 420 6.64 6.35 -14.74
N GLU A 421 6.79 7.01 -15.90
CA GLU A 421 6.34 6.44 -17.18
C GLU A 421 7.11 5.19 -17.60
N LEU A 422 8.39 5.09 -17.23
CA LEU A 422 9.22 3.94 -17.57
C LEU A 422 9.96 3.41 -16.33
N ARG A 423 9.86 2.09 -16.13
CA ARG A 423 10.70 1.33 -15.19
C ARG A 423 11.22 0.09 -15.87
N GLY A 424 12.43 -0.30 -15.55
CA GLY A 424 12.96 -1.53 -16.11
C GLY A 424 14.24 -2.00 -15.46
N ASN A 425 14.69 -3.15 -15.90
CA ASN A 425 15.97 -3.69 -15.51
C ASN A 425 16.65 -4.38 -16.70
N VAL A 426 17.97 -4.37 -16.68
CA VAL A 426 18.83 -5.17 -17.54
C VAL A 426 19.59 -6.14 -16.66
N PHE A 427 19.69 -7.38 -17.06
CA PHE A 427 20.37 -8.40 -16.26
C PHE A 427 21.37 -9.23 -17.06
N MET A 428 22.36 -9.72 -16.34
CA MET A 428 23.35 -10.69 -16.78
C MET A 428 23.44 -11.82 -15.75
N ASN A 429 23.21 -13.05 -16.19
CA ASN A 429 23.42 -14.26 -15.41
C ASN A 429 24.49 -15.10 -16.11
N TRP A 430 25.57 -15.39 -15.43
CA TRP A 430 26.62 -16.27 -15.92
C TRP A 430 26.78 -17.45 -14.97
N GLN A 431 26.90 -18.64 -15.52
CA GLN A 431 27.11 -19.87 -14.75
C GLN A 431 28.17 -20.74 -15.41
N ARG A 432 29.08 -21.27 -14.61
CA ARG A 432 30.06 -22.27 -15.01
C ARG A 432 30.38 -23.17 -13.83
N ASP A 433 30.21 -24.48 -14.01
CA ASP A 433 30.47 -25.49 -12.99
C ASP A 433 29.81 -25.09 -11.65
N ILE A 434 30.61 -24.85 -10.63
CA ILE A 434 30.18 -24.46 -9.29
C ILE A 434 30.02 -22.94 -9.11
N HIS A 435 30.33 -22.15 -10.12
CA HIS A 435 30.35 -20.68 -10.06
C HIS A 435 29.15 -20.08 -10.76
N GLY A 436 28.52 -19.11 -10.14
CA GLY A 436 27.45 -18.29 -10.72
C GLY A 436 27.64 -16.81 -10.42
N VAL A 437 27.37 -15.95 -11.39
CA VAL A 437 27.38 -14.48 -11.23
C VAL A 437 26.05 -13.95 -11.77
N ASN A 438 25.37 -13.13 -10.97
CA ASN A 438 24.17 -12.40 -11.36
C ASN A 438 24.42 -10.91 -11.20
N VAL A 439 24.08 -10.12 -12.20
CA VAL A 439 24.15 -8.66 -12.16
C VAL A 439 22.83 -8.11 -12.66
N TYR A 440 22.28 -7.12 -11.97
CA TYR A 440 21.09 -6.40 -12.35
C TYR A 440 21.36 -4.90 -12.34
N VAL A 441 20.93 -4.20 -13.35
CA VAL A 441 20.88 -2.74 -13.41
C VAL A 441 19.41 -2.36 -13.43
N HIS A 442 18.93 -1.74 -12.36
CA HIS A 442 17.57 -1.23 -12.25
C HIS A 442 17.51 0.21 -12.71
N HIS A 443 16.48 0.59 -13.43
CA HIS A 443 16.25 1.94 -13.90
C HIS A 443 14.82 2.39 -13.63
N ILE A 444 14.69 3.61 -13.14
CA ILE A 444 13.42 4.34 -12.99
C ILE A 444 13.63 5.68 -13.69
N ASP A 445 12.75 5.99 -14.64
CA ASP A 445 12.83 7.25 -15.39
C ASP A 445 12.47 8.46 -14.52
N SER A 446 12.83 9.62 -14.99
CA SER A 446 12.47 10.91 -14.40
C SER A 446 10.95 11.14 -14.45
N TYR A 447 10.43 11.83 -13.43
CA TYR A 447 9.02 12.17 -13.35
C TYR A 447 8.84 13.52 -12.66
N LEU A 448 7.61 14.03 -12.57
CA LEU A 448 7.34 15.38 -12.07
C LEU A 448 6.79 15.33 -10.64
N ASP A 449 7.34 16.15 -9.75
CA ASP A 449 6.80 16.43 -8.42
C ASP A 449 5.71 17.50 -8.51
N ASP A 450 4.49 17.13 -8.15
CA ASP A 450 3.30 17.99 -8.05
C ASP A 450 2.97 18.40 -6.61
N GLY A 451 3.87 18.13 -5.66
CA GLY A 451 3.67 18.38 -4.22
C GLY A 451 3.64 19.87 -3.82
N GLN A 452 3.94 20.78 -4.75
CA GLN A 452 3.85 22.23 -4.51
C GLN A 452 2.82 22.85 -5.47
N PRO A 453 1.77 23.51 -4.97
CA PRO A 453 0.75 24.12 -5.80
C PRO A 453 1.34 25.05 -6.88
N GLY A 454 0.94 24.85 -8.13
CA GLY A 454 1.35 25.68 -9.28
C GLY A 454 2.79 25.50 -9.74
N SER A 455 3.53 24.48 -9.24
CA SER A 455 4.92 24.21 -9.61
C SER A 455 5.16 22.72 -9.83
N LEU A 456 5.40 22.33 -11.08
CA LEU A 456 5.91 21.00 -11.41
C LEU A 456 7.44 21.04 -11.39
N ARG A 457 8.07 20.21 -10.58
CA ARG A 457 9.53 20.10 -10.45
C ARG A 457 9.99 18.73 -10.94
N PRO A 458 11.08 18.62 -11.70
CA PRO A 458 11.59 17.33 -12.12
C PRO A 458 12.20 16.57 -10.93
N ILE A 459 11.83 15.31 -10.79
CA ILE A 459 12.52 14.28 -10.00
C ILE A 459 13.40 13.53 -10.98
N GLY A 460 14.71 13.48 -10.72
CA GLY A 460 15.67 12.87 -11.63
C GLY A 460 15.45 11.37 -11.82
N SER A 461 15.93 10.81 -12.92
CA SER A 461 16.00 9.37 -13.10
C SER A 461 16.94 8.75 -12.09
N HIS A 462 16.70 7.48 -11.74
CA HIS A 462 17.46 6.74 -10.74
C HIS A 462 17.90 5.39 -11.28
N ALA A 463 19.18 5.04 -11.13
CA ALA A 463 19.69 3.76 -11.56
C ALA A 463 20.59 3.13 -10.49
N THR A 464 20.32 1.87 -10.13
CA THR A 464 21.11 1.11 -9.17
C THR A 464 21.64 -0.18 -9.76
N VAL A 465 22.75 -0.67 -9.21
CA VAL A 465 23.39 -1.92 -9.64
C VAL A 465 23.42 -2.89 -8.48
N ASP A 466 22.85 -4.07 -8.70
CA ASP A 466 22.93 -5.21 -7.79
C ASP A 466 23.81 -6.30 -8.39
N ALA A 467 24.59 -6.99 -7.56
CA ALA A 467 25.35 -8.14 -8.00
C ALA A 467 25.43 -9.21 -6.92
N GLN A 468 25.49 -10.47 -7.36
CA GLN A 468 25.65 -11.63 -6.51
C GLN A 468 26.59 -12.65 -7.17
N TYR A 469 27.54 -13.17 -6.41
CA TYR A 469 28.33 -14.33 -6.75
C TYR A 469 27.88 -15.53 -5.94
N ASN A 470 27.70 -16.68 -6.60
CA ASN A 470 27.30 -17.96 -6.01
C ASN A 470 28.44 -18.99 -6.17
N LEU A 471 28.69 -19.74 -5.10
CA LEU A 471 29.63 -20.85 -5.09
C LEU A 471 28.90 -22.11 -4.58
N ALA A 472 28.65 -23.07 -5.47
CA ALA A 472 28.00 -24.33 -5.14
C ALA A 472 29.05 -25.36 -4.70
N LEU A 473 29.00 -25.79 -3.43
CA LEU A 473 29.94 -26.72 -2.83
C LEU A 473 29.35 -28.14 -2.82
N GLU A 474 29.43 -28.85 -3.94
CA GLU A 474 28.86 -30.19 -4.09
C GLU A 474 29.35 -31.21 -3.06
N ARG A 475 30.61 -31.05 -2.56
CA ARG A 475 31.21 -31.93 -1.54
C ARG A 475 30.55 -31.82 -0.16
N PHE A 476 29.75 -30.79 0.10
CA PHE A 476 29.13 -30.49 1.38
C PHE A 476 27.60 -30.54 1.27
N ALA A 477 27.05 -31.67 0.79
CA ALA A 477 25.61 -31.93 0.80
C ALA A 477 24.76 -30.77 0.25
N GLY A 478 25.11 -30.25 -0.93
CA GLY A 478 24.32 -29.21 -1.60
C GLY A 478 24.38 -27.81 -0.95
N VAL A 479 25.50 -27.48 -0.28
CA VAL A 479 25.73 -26.13 0.25
C VAL A 479 26.02 -25.15 -0.88
N THR A 480 25.31 -24.03 -0.93
CA THR A 480 25.61 -22.89 -1.78
C THR A 480 25.95 -21.67 -0.92
N LEU A 481 27.10 -21.06 -1.16
CA LEU A 481 27.52 -19.81 -0.57
C LEU A 481 27.25 -18.68 -1.57
N SER A 482 26.56 -17.63 -1.13
CA SER A 482 26.27 -16.44 -1.94
C SER A 482 26.86 -15.20 -1.27
N PHE A 483 27.54 -14.36 -2.05
CA PHE A 483 28.06 -13.06 -1.64
C PHE A 483 27.52 -12.03 -2.60
N GLY A 484 26.90 -10.98 -2.08
CA GLY A 484 26.27 -10.01 -2.95
C GLY A 484 26.04 -8.67 -2.28
N GLY A 485 25.48 -7.77 -3.05
CA GLY A 485 25.03 -6.49 -2.54
C GLY A 485 24.01 -5.86 -3.44
N PHE A 486 23.16 -5.07 -2.82
CA PHE A 486 22.19 -4.19 -3.46
C PHE A 486 22.76 -2.78 -3.55
N ASN A 487 22.40 -2.08 -4.62
CA ASN A 487 22.87 -0.71 -4.87
C ASN A 487 24.40 -0.55 -4.68
N LEU A 488 25.17 -1.37 -5.38
CA LEU A 488 26.65 -1.38 -5.26
C LEU A 488 27.30 -0.05 -5.67
N THR A 489 26.63 0.73 -6.51
CA THR A 489 27.02 2.08 -6.91
C THR A 489 26.88 3.08 -5.75
N GLY A 490 26.00 2.78 -4.77
CA GLY A 490 25.71 3.68 -3.65
C GLY A 490 24.95 4.93 -4.09
N GLU A 491 24.08 4.80 -5.09
CA GLU A 491 23.28 5.90 -5.60
C GLU A 491 22.16 6.24 -4.60
N ASP A 492 22.08 7.51 -4.22
CA ASP A 492 21.01 8.00 -3.34
C ASP A 492 19.73 8.29 -4.15
N PRO A 493 18.53 8.13 -3.54
CA PRO A 493 17.28 8.53 -4.17
C PRO A 493 17.29 10.00 -4.61
N PRO A 494 16.67 10.35 -5.75
CA PRO A 494 16.53 11.73 -6.18
C PRO A 494 15.81 12.58 -5.11
N PRO A 495 16.30 13.81 -4.83
CA PRO A 495 15.72 14.65 -3.79
C PRO A 495 14.33 15.17 -4.16
N VAL A 496 13.42 15.13 -3.18
CA VAL A 496 12.06 15.67 -3.25
C VAL A 496 11.80 16.55 -2.03
N ALA A 497 11.09 17.66 -2.22
CA ALA A 497 10.73 18.57 -1.13
C ALA A 497 9.61 17.97 -0.24
N THR A 498 9.96 16.99 0.57
CA THR A 498 9.09 16.29 1.54
C THR A 498 9.87 15.99 2.81
N ASN A 499 9.18 15.64 3.89
CA ASN A 499 9.81 15.34 5.19
C ASN A 499 10.87 14.23 5.13
N GLY A 500 10.72 13.26 4.23
CA GLY A 500 11.71 12.19 4.00
C GLY A 500 12.85 12.58 3.07
N GLY A 501 12.75 13.71 2.36
CA GLY A 501 13.74 14.17 1.39
C GLY A 501 13.72 13.41 0.05
N PHE A 502 12.91 12.39 -0.11
CA PHE A 502 12.78 11.56 -1.32
C PHE A 502 11.36 10.99 -1.44
N ASP A 503 11.01 10.43 -2.61
CA ASP A 503 9.73 9.73 -2.81
C ASP A 503 9.82 8.27 -2.35
N SER A 504 9.32 8.00 -1.15
CA SER A 504 9.36 6.66 -0.53
C SER A 504 8.43 5.63 -1.17
N LYS A 505 7.51 6.05 -2.05
CA LYS A 505 6.64 5.13 -2.82
C LYS A 505 7.36 4.50 -4.02
N VAL A 506 8.49 5.08 -4.43
CA VAL A 506 9.22 4.71 -5.64
C VAL A 506 10.63 4.25 -5.33
N HIS A 507 11.32 4.88 -4.39
CA HIS A 507 12.74 4.70 -4.15
C HIS A 507 13.04 4.09 -2.78
N ASP A 508 14.10 3.27 -2.73
CA ASP A 508 14.62 2.66 -1.50
C ASP A 508 15.80 3.51 -0.94
N PRO A 509 15.69 4.05 0.28
CA PRO A 509 16.72 4.91 0.87
C PRO A 509 17.87 4.16 1.54
N ARG A 510 17.85 2.82 1.59
CA ARG A 510 18.83 2.04 2.36
C ARG A 510 20.29 2.18 1.85
N GLY A 511 20.48 2.73 0.66
CA GLY A 511 21.80 2.86 0.06
C GLY A 511 22.45 1.51 -0.25
N ARG A 512 23.78 1.44 -0.18
CA ARG A 512 24.52 0.20 -0.44
C ARG A 512 24.37 -0.80 0.71
N LEU A 513 23.88 -2.00 0.39
CA LEU A 513 23.75 -3.11 1.34
C LEU A 513 24.58 -4.31 0.85
N LEU A 514 25.51 -4.81 1.68
CA LEU A 514 26.28 -6.03 1.40
C LEU A 514 25.76 -7.19 2.24
N TYR A 515 25.75 -8.40 1.69
CA TYR A 515 25.34 -9.59 2.39
C TYR A 515 26.16 -10.83 2.03
N ALA A 516 26.19 -11.78 2.97
CA ALA A 516 26.62 -13.15 2.74
C ALA A 516 25.51 -14.12 3.17
N ARG A 517 25.29 -15.17 2.38
CA ARG A 517 24.25 -16.17 2.61
C ARG A 517 24.82 -17.56 2.41
N ALA A 518 24.43 -18.50 3.27
CA ALA A 518 24.64 -19.93 3.07
C ALA A 518 23.29 -20.61 2.98
N SER A 519 23.08 -21.45 1.98
CA SER A 519 21.88 -22.29 1.81
C SER A 519 22.29 -23.75 1.65
N VAL A 520 21.50 -24.66 2.20
CA VAL A 520 21.68 -26.10 2.14
C VAL A 520 20.42 -26.73 1.57
N SER A 521 20.57 -27.57 0.55
CA SER A 521 19.47 -28.38 0.00
C SER A 521 19.73 -29.84 0.41
N PHE A 522 18.76 -30.49 1.10
CA PHE A 522 18.82 -31.90 1.55
C PHE A 522 17.82 -32.75 0.82
#